data_e0496a78d55a178b98992ef83a6beb6b
#
_entry.id   e0496a78d55a178b98992ef83a6beb6b
#
_cell.length_a   1.000
_cell.length_b   1.000
_cell.length_c   1.000
_cell.angle_alpha   90.00
_cell.angle_beta   90.00
_cell.angle_gamma   90.00
#
_symmetry.space_group_name_H-M   'P 1'
#
loop_
_entity.id
_entity.type
_entity.pdbx_description
1 polymer ?
#
loop_
_entity_poly.entity_id
_entity_poly.type
_entity_poly.pdbx_seq_one_letter_code
_entity_poly.pdbx_strand_id
1 'polypeptide(L)'
;MSKAIPKTMKAAVIDKFGGPAVLHVARVPVPEPGEREILVRVHAAGIGSWDPWVREGGMGGTRFPQVIGSDGSGTVVAAGSKVRRFKVGDRVYAYAMDNPKGGFYAEYAAVPEDGAGLAPAGLSLDEAGGLAACGLTAVAGLDALKIAKDAPVMVLGASGGVGHIMLQLAKREGARVLAVASGRDGAALAEGLGADLAVNGKTADVAKAVRGFAPEGLAAALVFANGDKLAPALKLVRKGGTIAYPEGVEPVPRGTAGVKVRSFNGLSGPEAFERLNGLVSLGTFRVEICRTYRLDDLPQAHRDVLKHHLGKLIVKPRA
;
A
#
# COMPACT_ATOMS: atom_id res chain seq x y z
N MET A 1 -10.46 -6.58 31.40
CA MET A 1 -9.39 -5.81 32.02
C MET A 1 -8.32 -5.49 30.99
N SER A 2 -8.01 -4.23 30.73
CA SER A 2 -6.91 -3.86 29.81
C SER A 2 -5.60 -4.33 30.44
N LYS A 3 -4.83 -5.17 29.72
CA LYS A 3 -3.49 -5.55 30.20
C LYS A 3 -2.63 -4.29 30.25
N ALA A 4 -1.92 -4.09 31.36
CA ALA A 4 -0.99 -2.97 31.51
C ALA A 4 0.02 -2.96 30.36
N ILE A 5 0.35 -1.77 29.86
CA ILE A 5 1.36 -1.58 28.82
C ILE A 5 2.73 -1.94 29.40
N PRO A 6 3.49 -2.87 28.79
CA PRO A 6 4.80 -3.25 29.31
C PRO A 6 5.83 -2.14 29.08
N LYS A 7 6.91 -2.12 29.87
CA LYS A 7 8.01 -1.15 29.69
C LYS A 7 8.84 -1.41 28.42
N THR A 8 8.93 -2.67 27.98
CA THR A 8 9.69 -3.09 26.81
C THR A 8 8.84 -4.00 25.92
N MET A 9 9.17 -4.03 24.64
CA MET A 9 8.50 -4.81 23.61
C MET A 9 9.50 -5.55 22.74
N LYS A 10 9.04 -6.56 22.00
CA LYS A 10 9.79 -7.13 20.87
C LYS A 10 9.62 -6.24 19.66
N ALA A 11 10.71 -6.01 18.93
CA ALA A 11 10.73 -5.34 17.65
C ALA A 11 11.81 -5.91 16.75
N ALA A 12 11.62 -5.86 15.44
CA ALA A 12 12.69 -6.07 14.49
C ALA A 12 13.43 -4.74 14.29
N VAL A 13 14.72 -4.75 14.53
CA VAL A 13 15.57 -3.56 14.49
C VAL A 13 16.70 -3.74 13.48
N ILE A 14 17.27 -2.61 13.07
CA ILE A 14 18.57 -2.54 12.39
C ILE A 14 19.51 -1.68 13.24
N ASP A 15 20.78 -2.10 13.38
CA ASP A 15 21.84 -1.33 14.06
C ASP A 15 22.74 -0.57 13.08
N LYS A 16 22.53 -0.80 11.79
CA LYS A 16 23.21 -0.16 10.66
C LYS A 16 22.41 -0.39 9.39
N PHE A 17 22.63 0.43 8.40
CA PHE A 17 22.11 0.19 7.05
C PHE A 17 22.77 -1.03 6.39
N GLY A 18 22.04 -1.72 5.51
CA GLY A 18 22.59 -2.85 4.78
C GLY A 18 21.55 -3.80 4.22
N GLY A 19 22.01 -4.97 3.76
CA GLY A 19 21.16 -6.04 3.21
C GLY A 19 20.23 -6.66 4.26
N PRO A 20 19.36 -7.60 3.86
CA PRO A 20 18.34 -8.18 4.76
C PRO A 20 18.86 -8.75 6.09
N ALA A 21 20.12 -9.21 6.13
CA ALA A 21 20.73 -9.80 7.32
C ALA A 21 20.96 -8.81 8.48
N VAL A 22 20.82 -7.49 8.26
CA VAL A 22 20.92 -6.51 9.35
C VAL A 22 19.68 -6.46 10.24
N LEU A 23 18.54 -7.03 9.76
CA LEU A 23 17.32 -7.14 10.55
C LEU A 23 17.45 -8.27 11.58
N HIS A 24 17.18 -7.93 12.83
CA HIS A 24 17.11 -8.91 13.92
C HIS A 24 16.09 -8.50 14.98
N VAL A 25 15.61 -9.45 15.77
CA VAL A 25 14.65 -9.17 16.84
C VAL A 25 15.39 -8.76 18.10
N ALA A 26 14.97 -7.65 18.69
CA ALA A 26 15.49 -7.15 19.96
C ALA A 26 14.36 -6.74 20.91
N ARG A 27 14.71 -6.56 22.18
CA ARG A 27 13.85 -5.88 23.13
C ARG A 27 14.21 -4.40 23.19
N VAL A 28 13.21 -3.56 22.92
CA VAL A 28 13.33 -2.10 22.95
C VAL A 28 12.28 -1.50 23.88
N PRO A 29 12.47 -0.27 24.38
CA PRO A 29 11.42 0.42 25.12
C PRO A 29 10.14 0.55 24.29
N VAL A 30 8.96 0.44 24.94
CA VAL A 30 7.70 0.83 24.33
C VAL A 30 7.69 2.35 24.20
N PRO A 31 7.40 2.93 23.00
CA PRO A 31 7.39 4.36 22.84
C PRO A 31 6.24 5.02 23.61
N GLU A 32 6.53 6.13 24.25
CA GLU A 32 5.49 6.96 24.88
C GLU A 32 4.82 7.83 23.81
N PRO A 33 3.47 7.83 23.70
CA PRO A 33 2.79 8.70 22.76
C PRO A 33 2.91 10.15 23.19
N GLY A 34 3.24 11.03 22.25
CA GLY A 34 3.20 12.48 22.44
C GLY A 34 1.77 12.99 22.58
N GLU A 35 1.61 14.30 22.81
CA GLU A 35 0.29 14.92 23.07
C GLU A 35 -0.77 14.65 21.98
N ARG A 36 -0.35 14.55 20.70
CA ARG A 36 -1.23 14.29 19.54
C ARG A 36 -0.99 12.92 18.91
N GLU A 37 -0.45 11.99 19.67
CA GLU A 37 -0.16 10.63 19.19
C GLU A 37 -1.02 9.60 19.91
N ILE A 38 -1.28 8.51 19.21
CA ILE A 38 -1.87 7.28 19.77
C ILE A 38 -0.81 6.21 19.85
N LEU A 39 -0.86 5.40 20.90
CA LEU A 39 -0.07 4.18 21.01
C LEU A 39 -0.93 3.01 20.51
N VAL A 40 -0.50 2.42 19.42
CA VAL A 40 -1.17 1.28 18.81
C VAL A 40 -0.46 0.00 19.24
N ARG A 41 -1.21 -0.93 19.83
CA ARG A 41 -0.78 -2.32 19.95
C ARG A 41 -0.94 -2.97 18.60
N VAL A 42 0.18 -3.21 17.92
CA VAL A 42 0.21 -3.67 16.54
C VAL A 42 -0.31 -5.11 16.45
N HIS A 43 -1.25 -5.32 15.53
CA HIS A 43 -1.77 -6.63 15.16
C HIS A 43 -1.07 -7.17 13.93
N ALA A 44 -0.97 -6.36 12.88
CA ALA A 44 -0.27 -6.68 11.64
C ALA A 44 0.38 -5.42 11.07
N ALA A 45 1.55 -5.57 10.45
CA ALA A 45 2.21 -4.51 9.70
C ALA A 45 2.37 -4.93 8.23
N GLY A 46 2.15 -3.98 7.33
CA GLY A 46 2.40 -4.18 5.91
C GLY A 46 3.89 -4.27 5.61
N ILE A 47 4.26 -5.08 4.62
CA ILE A 47 5.62 -5.12 4.08
C ILE A 47 5.56 -4.50 2.69
N GLY A 48 6.24 -3.36 2.54
CA GLY A 48 6.29 -2.59 1.30
C GLY A 48 7.54 -2.86 0.49
N SER A 49 7.45 -2.71 -0.85
CA SER A 49 8.61 -2.81 -1.74
C SER A 49 9.66 -1.71 -1.50
N TRP A 50 9.28 -0.65 -0.80
CA TRP A 50 10.16 0.43 -0.35
C TRP A 50 10.93 0.11 0.94
N ASP A 51 10.48 -0.83 1.76
CA ASP A 51 11.12 -1.17 3.03
C ASP A 51 12.58 -1.66 2.88
N PRO A 52 12.96 -2.43 1.83
CA PRO A 52 14.35 -2.70 1.52
C PRO A 52 15.19 -1.44 1.29
N TRP A 53 14.66 -0.45 0.56
CA TRP A 53 15.33 0.83 0.33
C TRP A 53 15.50 1.62 1.64
N VAL A 54 14.47 1.67 2.50
CA VAL A 54 14.58 2.30 3.84
C VAL A 54 15.65 1.61 4.68
N ARG A 55 15.66 0.28 4.72
CA ARG A 55 16.67 -0.51 5.45
C ARG A 55 18.10 -0.24 4.94
N GLU A 56 18.27 0.07 3.66
CA GLU A 56 19.55 0.35 3.03
C GLU A 56 19.98 1.82 3.17
N GLY A 57 19.21 2.66 3.84
CA GLY A 57 19.54 4.04 4.15
C GLY A 57 18.95 5.08 3.21
N GLY A 58 18.00 4.69 2.37
CA GLY A 58 17.38 5.62 1.42
C GLY A 58 16.67 6.82 2.04
N MET A 59 16.21 6.72 3.29
CA MET A 59 15.62 7.84 4.04
C MET A 59 16.65 8.74 4.73
N GLY A 60 17.93 8.34 4.81
CA GLY A 60 18.98 9.11 5.48
C GLY A 60 18.89 9.11 7.00
N GLY A 61 19.65 10.00 7.62
CA GLY A 61 19.98 10.26 9.01
C GLY A 61 19.10 9.68 10.11
N THR A 62 19.51 8.57 10.69
CA THR A 62 18.71 7.85 11.67
C THR A 62 19.54 7.49 12.90
N ARG A 63 18.86 7.40 14.05
CA ARG A 63 19.43 6.84 15.26
C ARG A 63 19.30 5.33 15.24
N PHE A 64 20.35 4.61 15.53
CA PHE A 64 20.33 3.17 15.74
C PHE A 64 20.27 2.85 17.26
N PRO A 65 19.64 1.73 17.66
CA PRO A 65 18.88 0.80 16.80
C PRO A 65 17.59 1.43 16.28
N GLN A 66 17.24 1.14 15.01
CA GLN A 66 16.01 1.64 14.40
C GLN A 66 15.00 0.53 14.18
N VAL A 67 13.74 0.76 14.54
CA VAL A 67 12.59 -0.06 14.16
C VAL A 67 12.01 0.53 12.88
N ILE A 68 11.98 -0.26 11.80
CA ILE A 68 11.39 0.15 10.53
C ILE A 68 9.97 -0.40 10.34
N GLY A 69 9.38 -0.23 9.14
CA GLY A 69 8.00 -0.60 8.82
C GLY A 69 7.08 0.62 8.87
N SER A 70 6.53 0.98 7.71
CA SER A 70 5.86 2.26 7.51
C SER A 70 4.36 2.24 7.81
N ASP A 71 3.72 1.07 7.79
CA ASP A 71 2.27 0.95 7.94
C ASP A 71 1.87 -0.31 8.73
N GLY A 72 0.69 -0.22 9.33
CA GLY A 72 0.17 -1.35 10.10
C GLY A 72 -1.22 -1.07 10.66
N SER A 73 -1.73 -2.06 11.37
CA SER A 73 -3.03 -2.02 12.03
C SER A 73 -2.93 -2.53 13.46
N GLY A 74 -3.91 -2.18 14.27
CA GLY A 74 -3.96 -2.66 15.64
C GLY A 74 -5.08 -2.03 16.44
N THR A 75 -4.86 -2.02 17.76
CA THR A 75 -5.80 -1.44 18.73
C THR A 75 -5.12 -0.31 19.48
N VAL A 76 -5.75 0.82 19.61
CA VAL A 76 -5.29 1.95 20.44
C VAL A 76 -5.28 1.50 21.92
N VAL A 77 -4.13 1.63 22.57
CA VAL A 77 -3.96 1.26 23.98
C VAL A 77 -3.64 2.45 24.89
N ALA A 78 -3.19 3.56 24.30
CA ALA A 78 -3.05 4.85 24.98
C ALA A 78 -3.21 5.98 23.95
N ALA A 79 -3.58 7.16 24.42
CA ALA A 79 -3.73 8.37 23.60
C ALA A 79 -3.17 9.57 24.37
N GLY A 80 -2.49 10.45 23.66
CA GLY A 80 -1.98 11.70 24.20
C GLY A 80 -3.11 12.67 24.57
N SER A 81 -2.81 13.66 25.41
CA SER A 81 -3.80 14.57 26.01
C SER A 81 -4.57 15.45 25.01
N LYS A 82 -4.01 15.66 23.81
CA LYS A 82 -4.60 16.47 22.74
C LYS A 82 -5.22 15.63 21.62
N VAL A 83 -5.20 14.29 21.70
CA VAL A 83 -5.87 13.42 20.74
C VAL A 83 -7.38 13.62 20.81
N ARG A 84 -8.04 13.75 19.66
CA ARG A 84 -9.49 13.95 19.52
C ARG A 84 -10.19 12.92 18.65
N ARG A 85 -9.44 12.29 17.74
CA ARG A 85 -10.00 11.40 16.73
C ARG A 85 -10.15 9.95 17.19
N PHE A 86 -9.43 9.54 18.23
CA PHE A 86 -9.36 8.16 18.68
C PHE A 86 -9.46 8.04 20.20
N LYS A 87 -9.95 6.89 20.66
CA LYS A 87 -9.97 6.48 22.05
C LYS A 87 -9.37 5.09 22.24
N VAL A 88 -9.00 4.76 23.46
CA VAL A 88 -8.52 3.41 23.82
C VAL A 88 -9.59 2.38 23.46
N GLY A 89 -9.15 1.31 22.79
CA GLY A 89 -10.00 0.24 22.30
C GLY A 89 -10.34 0.36 20.81
N ASP A 90 -10.17 1.52 20.18
CA ASP A 90 -10.43 1.68 18.75
C ASP A 90 -9.51 0.79 17.92
N ARG A 91 -10.10 0.14 16.91
CA ARG A 91 -9.35 -0.58 15.88
C ARG A 91 -8.93 0.43 14.81
N VAL A 92 -7.63 0.51 14.55
CA VAL A 92 -7.05 1.50 13.64
C VAL A 92 -6.11 0.85 12.64
N TYR A 93 -5.90 1.53 11.55
CA TYR A 93 -4.78 1.31 10.64
C TYR A 93 -4.07 2.64 10.40
N ALA A 94 -2.77 2.62 10.18
CA ALA A 94 -1.98 3.83 10.16
C ALA A 94 -0.80 3.74 9.20
N TYR A 95 -0.35 4.91 8.75
CA TYR A 95 0.83 5.09 7.91
C TYR A 95 1.72 6.18 8.50
N ALA A 96 2.97 5.85 8.76
CA ALA A 96 3.98 6.74 9.28
C ALA A 96 5.37 6.33 8.77
N MET A 97 5.74 6.80 7.57
CA MET A 97 6.97 6.39 6.86
C MET A 97 8.23 6.73 7.64
N ASP A 98 8.36 7.94 8.12
CA ASP A 98 9.53 8.44 8.88
C ASP A 98 9.13 8.70 10.33
N ASN A 99 8.83 7.63 11.06
CA ASN A 99 8.43 7.75 12.45
C ASN A 99 9.66 7.75 13.38
N PRO A 100 10.01 8.87 13.99
CA PRO A 100 11.21 8.98 14.83
C PRO A 100 11.15 8.11 16.08
N LYS A 101 9.95 7.64 16.47
CA LYS A 101 9.73 6.75 17.63
C LYS A 101 9.74 5.27 17.26
N GLY A 102 9.99 4.95 15.98
CA GLY A 102 10.02 3.59 15.46
C GLY A 102 8.74 3.21 14.73
N GLY A 103 8.92 2.32 13.72
CA GLY A 103 7.88 1.85 12.84
C GLY A 103 7.07 0.67 13.38
N PHE A 104 6.34 0.03 12.46
CA PHE A 104 5.36 -1.01 12.80
C PHE A 104 5.94 -2.43 12.91
N TYR A 105 7.23 -2.64 12.63
CA TYR A 105 7.84 -3.96 12.86
C TYR A 105 8.12 -4.20 14.33
N ALA A 106 7.12 -3.91 15.17
CA ALA A 106 7.17 -3.97 16.62
C ALA A 106 5.80 -4.31 17.22
N GLU A 107 5.78 -4.75 18.49
CA GLU A 107 4.52 -5.02 19.19
C GLU A 107 3.68 -3.78 19.48
N TYR A 108 4.31 -2.59 19.50
CA TYR A 108 3.65 -1.28 19.66
C TYR A 108 4.30 -0.24 18.77
N ALA A 109 3.49 0.71 18.32
CA ALA A 109 3.95 1.89 17.57
C ALA A 109 3.20 3.13 18.08
N ALA A 110 3.93 4.21 18.34
CA ALA A 110 3.33 5.52 18.61
C ALA A 110 3.24 6.29 17.30
N VAL A 111 2.04 6.73 16.93
CA VAL A 111 1.81 7.40 15.63
C VAL A 111 0.98 8.66 15.81
N PRO A 112 1.21 9.72 15.01
CA PRO A 112 0.35 10.89 15.00
C PRO A 112 -1.11 10.49 14.70
N GLU A 113 -2.07 11.13 15.38
CA GLU A 113 -3.50 10.86 15.12
C GLU A 113 -3.89 11.14 13.67
N ASP A 114 -3.24 12.10 13.01
CA ASP A 114 -3.49 12.44 11.61
C ASP A 114 -2.93 11.40 10.61
N GLY A 115 -1.98 10.55 11.05
CA GLY A 115 -1.43 9.43 10.30
C GLY A 115 -2.24 8.14 10.44
N ALA A 116 -3.42 8.16 11.06
CA ALA A 116 -4.25 7.00 11.32
C ALA A 116 -5.70 7.19 10.90
N GLY A 117 -6.37 6.07 10.58
CA GLY A 117 -7.80 5.97 10.36
C GLY A 117 -8.42 4.83 11.18
N LEU A 118 -9.73 4.87 11.44
CA LEU A 118 -10.44 3.71 11.96
C LEU A 118 -10.37 2.58 10.93
N ALA A 119 -10.05 1.38 11.36
CA ALA A 119 -10.03 0.22 10.48
C ALA A 119 -11.44 -0.01 9.90
N PRO A 120 -11.58 -0.18 8.57
CA PRO A 120 -12.88 -0.42 7.96
C PRO A 120 -13.57 -1.62 8.59
N ALA A 121 -14.86 -1.48 8.93
CA ALA A 121 -15.62 -2.50 9.68
C ALA A 121 -15.67 -3.87 8.97
N GLY A 122 -15.65 -3.86 7.63
CA GLY A 122 -15.68 -5.07 6.80
C GLY A 122 -14.32 -5.77 6.64
N LEU A 123 -13.23 -5.23 7.19
CA LEU A 123 -11.89 -5.81 7.08
C LEU A 123 -11.39 -6.37 8.41
N SER A 124 -10.67 -7.47 8.33
CA SER A 124 -9.86 -7.96 9.44
C SER A 124 -8.69 -6.99 9.72
N LEU A 125 -8.07 -7.10 10.90
CA LEU A 125 -6.86 -6.32 11.18
C LEU A 125 -5.66 -6.78 10.33
N ASP A 126 -5.64 -8.02 9.85
CA ASP A 126 -4.63 -8.47 8.89
C ASP A 126 -4.74 -7.70 7.57
N GLU A 127 -5.94 -7.61 7.01
CA GLU A 127 -6.21 -6.85 5.78
C GLU A 127 -5.96 -5.36 5.98
N ALA A 128 -6.42 -4.78 7.10
CA ALA A 128 -6.18 -3.38 7.42
C ALA A 128 -4.68 -3.07 7.58
N GLY A 129 -3.88 -4.02 8.09
CA GLY A 129 -2.42 -3.90 8.19
C GLY A 129 -1.70 -3.83 6.84
N GLY A 130 -2.29 -4.43 5.81
CA GLY A 130 -1.79 -4.31 4.43
C GLY A 130 -2.38 -3.15 3.62
N LEU A 131 -3.38 -2.45 4.17
CA LEU A 131 -4.16 -1.46 3.43
C LEU A 131 -3.55 -0.05 3.45
N ALA A 132 -3.01 0.43 4.58
CA ALA A 132 -2.80 1.85 4.80
C ALA A 132 -1.95 2.52 3.70
N ALA A 133 -0.68 2.18 3.56
CA ALA A 133 0.18 2.79 2.55
C ALA A 133 -0.34 2.56 1.12
N CYS A 134 -0.74 1.33 0.81
CA CYS A 134 -1.20 0.98 -0.53
C CYS A 134 -2.55 1.60 -0.89
N GLY A 135 -3.48 1.68 0.08
CA GLY A 135 -4.78 2.30 -0.10
C GLY A 135 -4.69 3.82 -0.29
N LEU A 136 -3.89 4.49 0.53
CA LEU A 136 -3.63 5.93 0.39
C LEU A 136 -2.96 6.27 -0.95
N THR A 137 -2.04 5.42 -1.41
CA THR A 137 -1.42 5.54 -2.73
C THR A 137 -2.46 5.31 -3.85
N ALA A 138 -3.36 4.36 -3.68
CA ALA A 138 -4.42 4.11 -4.66
C ALA A 138 -5.41 5.28 -4.75
N VAL A 139 -5.80 5.88 -3.62
CA VAL A 139 -6.64 7.10 -3.61
C VAL A 139 -5.95 8.26 -4.31
N ALA A 140 -4.65 8.49 -4.06
CA ALA A 140 -3.86 9.49 -4.77
C ALA A 140 -3.85 9.26 -6.29
N GLY A 141 -3.74 7.99 -6.70
CA GLY A 141 -3.82 7.60 -8.12
C GLY A 141 -5.18 7.92 -8.74
N LEU A 142 -6.30 7.68 -8.04
CA LEU A 142 -7.64 8.08 -8.48
C LEU A 142 -7.74 9.58 -8.70
N ASP A 143 -7.23 10.38 -7.75
CA ASP A 143 -7.24 11.84 -7.82
C ASP A 143 -6.41 12.37 -8.99
N ALA A 144 -5.29 11.72 -9.28
CA ALA A 144 -4.45 12.07 -10.42
C ALA A 144 -5.16 11.84 -11.76
N LEU A 145 -6.06 10.85 -11.85
CA LEU A 145 -6.76 10.48 -13.08
C LEU A 145 -8.04 11.26 -13.34
N LYS A 146 -8.79 11.62 -12.29
CA LYS A 146 -10.15 12.21 -12.41
C LYS A 146 -11.05 11.36 -13.32
N ILE A 147 -11.28 10.12 -12.94
CA ILE A 147 -12.00 9.12 -13.71
C ILE A 147 -13.48 9.54 -13.87
N ALA A 148 -13.97 9.54 -15.12
CA ALA A 148 -15.40 9.66 -15.40
C ALA A 148 -16.06 8.27 -15.35
N LYS A 149 -17.36 8.24 -15.07
CA LYS A 149 -18.16 7.00 -15.14
C LYS A 149 -18.01 6.36 -16.51
N ASP A 150 -17.94 5.03 -16.55
CA ASP A 150 -17.76 4.19 -17.73
C ASP A 150 -16.45 4.45 -18.54
N ALA A 151 -15.55 5.27 -18.00
CA ALA A 151 -14.27 5.55 -18.66
C ALA A 151 -13.41 4.27 -18.72
N PRO A 152 -12.83 3.93 -19.88
CA PRO A 152 -11.90 2.81 -19.99
C PRO A 152 -10.54 3.17 -19.38
N VAL A 153 -10.19 2.47 -18.31
CA VAL A 153 -8.95 2.67 -17.54
C VAL A 153 -8.13 1.40 -17.56
N MET A 154 -6.83 1.52 -17.81
CA MET A 154 -5.89 0.42 -17.66
C MET A 154 -5.13 0.52 -16.34
N VAL A 155 -5.02 -0.59 -15.61
CA VAL A 155 -4.20 -0.72 -14.39
C VAL A 155 -3.06 -1.69 -14.67
N LEU A 156 -1.83 -1.18 -14.78
CA LEU A 156 -0.61 -1.97 -14.94
C LEU A 156 -0.04 -2.33 -13.56
N GLY A 157 0.25 -3.61 -13.34
CA GLY A 157 0.63 -4.14 -12.03
C GLY A 157 -0.58 -4.45 -11.13
N ALA A 158 -1.72 -4.77 -11.74
CA ALA A 158 -3.03 -4.95 -11.10
C ALA A 158 -3.08 -6.05 -10.03
N SER A 159 -2.14 -6.98 -9.99
CA SER A 159 -2.06 -8.03 -8.96
C SER A 159 -1.14 -7.72 -7.78
N GLY A 160 -0.41 -6.61 -7.84
CA GLY A 160 0.53 -6.20 -6.78
C GLY A 160 -0.14 -5.44 -5.63
N GLY A 161 0.67 -5.01 -4.65
CA GLY A 161 0.21 -4.39 -3.40
C GLY A 161 -0.73 -3.19 -3.59
N VAL A 162 -0.37 -2.22 -4.43
CA VAL A 162 -1.24 -1.08 -4.72
C VAL A 162 -2.26 -1.42 -5.80
N GLY A 163 -1.85 -2.18 -6.83
CA GLY A 163 -2.68 -2.41 -8.02
C GLY A 163 -3.98 -3.15 -7.74
N HIS A 164 -3.99 -4.16 -6.86
CA HIS A 164 -5.20 -4.92 -6.54
C HIS A 164 -6.23 -4.10 -5.72
N ILE A 165 -5.75 -3.13 -4.93
CA ILE A 165 -6.59 -2.15 -4.24
C ILE A 165 -7.12 -1.14 -5.26
N MET A 166 -6.24 -0.56 -6.09
CA MET A 166 -6.59 0.43 -7.09
C MET A 166 -7.64 -0.05 -8.08
N LEU A 167 -7.54 -1.29 -8.54
CA LEU A 167 -8.53 -1.91 -9.41
C LEU A 167 -9.94 -1.82 -8.80
N GLN A 168 -10.08 -2.25 -7.55
CA GLN A 168 -11.36 -2.22 -6.84
C GLN A 168 -11.87 -0.79 -6.64
N LEU A 169 -10.98 0.14 -6.27
CA LEU A 169 -11.36 1.56 -6.10
C LEU A 169 -11.78 2.19 -7.44
N ALA A 170 -11.09 1.91 -8.54
CA ALA A 170 -11.47 2.38 -9.87
C ALA A 170 -12.85 1.85 -10.30
N LYS A 171 -13.15 0.57 -10.00
CA LYS A 171 -14.48 0.00 -10.23
C LYS A 171 -15.58 0.72 -9.44
N ARG A 172 -15.28 1.16 -8.21
CA ARG A 172 -16.23 1.89 -7.35
C ARG A 172 -16.48 3.33 -7.82
N GLU A 173 -15.49 3.94 -8.46
CA GLU A 173 -15.65 5.21 -9.18
C GLU A 173 -16.37 5.05 -10.52
N GLY A 174 -16.84 3.82 -10.84
CA GLY A 174 -17.59 3.53 -12.05
C GLY A 174 -16.76 3.33 -13.32
N ALA A 175 -15.44 3.13 -13.22
CA ALA A 175 -14.59 2.87 -14.37
C ALA A 175 -14.85 1.48 -14.98
N ARG A 176 -14.62 1.36 -16.30
CA ARG A 176 -14.34 0.10 -16.94
C ARG A 176 -12.84 -0.18 -16.84
N VAL A 177 -12.46 -1.30 -16.24
CA VAL A 177 -11.06 -1.59 -15.89
C VAL A 177 -10.49 -2.73 -16.71
N LEU A 178 -9.43 -2.43 -17.48
CA LEU A 178 -8.51 -3.41 -18.04
C LEU A 178 -7.35 -3.59 -17.04
N ALA A 179 -7.28 -4.76 -16.44
CA ALA A 179 -6.21 -5.12 -15.51
C ALA A 179 -5.08 -5.86 -16.23
N VAL A 180 -3.86 -5.35 -16.12
CA VAL A 180 -2.65 -6.04 -16.60
C VAL A 180 -1.87 -6.52 -15.39
N ALA A 181 -1.84 -7.82 -15.20
CA ALA A 181 -1.26 -8.49 -14.05
C ALA A 181 -0.07 -9.36 -14.45
N SER A 182 0.76 -9.75 -13.47
CA SER A 182 1.89 -10.64 -13.69
C SER A 182 1.48 -12.09 -13.41
N GLY A 183 1.63 -12.98 -14.37
CA GLY A 183 1.30 -14.39 -14.24
C GLY A 183 -0.20 -14.71 -14.47
N ARG A 184 -0.53 -15.99 -14.59
CA ARG A 184 -1.92 -16.47 -14.69
C ARG A 184 -2.68 -16.25 -13.39
N ASP A 185 -2.01 -16.50 -12.27
CA ASP A 185 -2.50 -16.27 -10.92
C ASP A 185 -2.87 -14.80 -10.67
N GLY A 186 -2.01 -13.88 -11.12
CA GLY A 186 -2.28 -12.45 -11.03
C GLY A 186 -3.48 -12.00 -11.90
N ALA A 187 -3.63 -12.56 -13.10
CA ALA A 187 -4.79 -12.27 -13.95
C ALA A 187 -6.08 -12.80 -13.33
N ALA A 188 -6.06 -14.03 -12.80
CA ALA A 188 -7.20 -14.62 -12.09
C ALA A 188 -7.60 -13.82 -10.84
N LEU A 189 -6.63 -13.34 -10.06
CA LEU A 189 -6.89 -12.44 -8.94
C LEU A 189 -7.61 -11.17 -9.42
N ALA A 190 -7.09 -10.51 -10.45
CA ALA A 190 -7.66 -9.27 -10.97
C ALA A 190 -9.09 -9.48 -11.50
N GLU A 191 -9.38 -10.59 -12.17
CA GLU A 191 -10.71 -10.99 -12.60
C GLU A 191 -11.65 -11.17 -11.41
N GLY A 192 -11.22 -11.93 -10.39
CA GLY A 192 -11.97 -12.14 -9.14
C GLY A 192 -12.22 -10.87 -8.33
N LEU A 193 -11.42 -9.82 -8.52
CA LEU A 193 -11.59 -8.49 -7.92
C LEU A 193 -12.46 -7.55 -8.76
N GLY A 194 -13.03 -8.02 -9.89
CA GLY A 194 -14.00 -7.29 -10.69
C GLY A 194 -13.43 -6.49 -11.86
N ALA A 195 -12.24 -6.82 -12.37
CA ALA A 195 -11.78 -6.28 -13.64
C ALA A 195 -12.74 -6.67 -14.77
N ASP A 196 -13.04 -5.75 -15.69
CA ASP A 196 -13.87 -6.05 -16.86
C ASP A 196 -13.11 -6.87 -17.91
N LEU A 197 -11.78 -6.75 -17.91
CA LEU A 197 -10.85 -7.60 -18.64
C LEU A 197 -9.54 -7.72 -17.85
N ALA A 198 -9.06 -8.94 -17.64
CA ALA A 198 -7.76 -9.19 -17.02
C ALA A 198 -6.84 -9.94 -17.97
N VAL A 199 -5.59 -9.51 -18.07
CA VAL A 199 -4.60 -10.13 -18.95
C VAL A 199 -3.27 -10.36 -18.23
N ASN A 200 -2.59 -11.46 -18.61
CA ASN A 200 -1.24 -11.71 -18.16
C ASN A 200 -0.22 -10.90 -18.97
N GLY A 201 0.30 -9.82 -18.40
CA GLY A 201 1.23 -8.93 -19.09
C GLY A 201 2.58 -9.55 -19.48
N LYS A 202 2.92 -10.76 -18.98
CA LYS A 202 4.13 -11.48 -19.40
C LYS A 202 3.97 -12.17 -20.75
N THR A 203 2.75 -12.60 -21.10
CA THR A 203 2.49 -13.46 -22.28
C THR A 203 1.50 -12.88 -23.27
N ALA A 204 0.62 -11.97 -22.84
CA ALA A 204 -0.38 -11.37 -23.71
C ALA A 204 0.19 -10.19 -24.53
N ASP A 205 -0.35 -9.99 -25.74
CA ASP A 205 -0.25 -8.72 -26.46
C ASP A 205 -1.21 -7.71 -25.78
N VAL A 206 -0.65 -6.93 -24.83
CA VAL A 206 -1.43 -5.96 -24.06
C VAL A 206 -2.01 -4.87 -24.98
N ALA A 207 -1.29 -4.45 -26.02
CA ALA A 207 -1.78 -3.45 -26.96
C ALA A 207 -2.99 -3.96 -27.78
N LYS A 208 -2.99 -5.24 -28.17
CA LYS A 208 -4.15 -5.89 -28.79
C LYS A 208 -5.33 -5.95 -27.83
N ALA A 209 -5.08 -6.30 -26.55
CA ALA A 209 -6.13 -6.30 -25.53
C ALA A 209 -6.74 -4.91 -25.33
N VAL A 210 -5.92 -3.85 -25.28
CA VAL A 210 -6.41 -2.46 -25.21
C VAL A 210 -7.28 -2.11 -26.41
N ARG A 211 -6.87 -2.44 -27.65
CA ARG A 211 -7.66 -2.14 -28.84
C ARG A 211 -9.03 -2.84 -28.84
N GLY A 212 -9.10 -4.06 -28.33
CA GLY A 212 -10.39 -4.76 -28.18
C GLY A 212 -11.25 -4.19 -27.05
N PHE A 213 -10.64 -3.79 -25.94
CA PHE A 213 -11.33 -3.26 -24.76
C PHE A 213 -11.81 -1.80 -24.94
N ALA A 214 -10.99 -0.97 -25.56
CA ALA A 214 -11.23 0.46 -25.78
C ALA A 214 -10.84 0.86 -27.21
N PRO A 215 -11.69 0.59 -28.22
CA PRO A 215 -11.40 0.92 -29.62
C PRO A 215 -11.07 2.40 -29.83
N GLU A 216 -11.73 3.31 -29.11
CA GLU A 216 -11.51 4.77 -29.13
C GLU A 216 -10.29 5.22 -28.31
N GLY A 217 -9.53 4.27 -27.74
CA GLY A 217 -8.42 4.50 -26.84
C GLY A 217 -8.83 4.61 -25.37
N LEU A 218 -7.85 4.40 -24.50
CA LEU A 218 -8.03 4.50 -23.04
C LEU A 218 -8.22 5.96 -22.63
N ALA A 219 -9.11 6.19 -21.67
CA ALA A 219 -9.25 7.48 -21.00
C ALA A 219 -8.06 7.72 -20.03
N ALA A 220 -7.57 6.65 -19.41
CA ALA A 220 -6.47 6.76 -18.47
C ALA A 220 -5.70 5.43 -18.31
N ALA A 221 -4.47 5.53 -17.80
CA ALA A 221 -3.68 4.40 -17.34
C ALA A 221 -3.03 4.70 -15.99
N LEU A 222 -3.08 3.72 -15.08
CA LEU A 222 -2.32 3.71 -13.83
C LEU A 222 -1.20 2.69 -13.94
N VAL A 223 0.01 3.14 -13.63
CA VAL A 223 1.22 2.38 -13.89
C VAL A 223 1.94 2.11 -12.56
N PHE A 224 1.72 0.94 -11.96
CA PHE A 224 2.43 0.46 -10.76
C PHE A 224 3.58 -0.49 -11.11
N ALA A 225 3.66 -0.94 -12.35
CA ALA A 225 4.77 -1.69 -12.91
C ALA A 225 4.94 -1.28 -14.37
N ASN A 226 6.16 -1.02 -14.79
CA ASN A 226 6.47 -0.59 -16.16
C ASN A 226 7.55 -1.46 -16.78
N GLY A 227 7.73 -1.34 -18.09
CA GLY A 227 8.73 -2.04 -18.88
C GLY A 227 8.48 -1.88 -20.37
N ASP A 228 9.48 -2.15 -21.17
CA ASP A 228 9.46 -1.92 -22.63
C ASP A 228 8.29 -2.62 -23.35
N LYS A 229 7.91 -3.81 -22.87
CA LYS A 229 6.77 -4.57 -23.42
C LYS A 229 5.41 -3.89 -23.21
N LEU A 230 5.31 -2.99 -22.23
CA LEU A 230 4.07 -2.28 -21.89
C LEU A 230 3.95 -0.93 -22.58
N ALA A 231 5.05 -0.38 -23.07
CA ALA A 231 5.09 0.92 -23.76
C ALA A 231 4.12 1.02 -24.97
N PRO A 232 3.93 -0.01 -25.82
CA PRO A 232 2.94 0.05 -26.90
C PRO A 232 1.51 0.24 -26.43
N ALA A 233 1.13 -0.34 -25.26
CA ALA A 233 -0.20 -0.18 -24.70
C ALA A 233 -0.44 1.23 -24.15
N LEU A 234 0.59 1.87 -23.56
CA LEU A 234 0.50 3.26 -23.07
C LEU A 234 0.28 4.27 -24.22
N LYS A 235 0.77 3.97 -25.42
CA LYS A 235 0.50 4.80 -26.63
C LYS A 235 -0.96 4.82 -27.05
N LEU A 236 -1.78 3.89 -26.52
CA LEU A 236 -3.22 3.80 -26.79
C LEU A 236 -4.07 4.60 -25.79
N VAL A 237 -3.45 5.35 -24.88
CA VAL A 237 -4.15 6.39 -24.14
C VAL A 237 -4.49 7.52 -25.11
N ARG A 238 -5.78 7.86 -25.23
CA ARG A 238 -6.28 8.84 -26.19
C ARG A 238 -5.83 10.26 -25.87
N LYS A 239 -5.81 11.15 -26.85
CA LYS A 239 -5.57 12.59 -26.66
C LYS A 239 -6.52 13.14 -25.58
N GLY A 240 -5.98 13.95 -24.66
CA GLY A 240 -6.70 14.47 -23.50
C GLY A 240 -6.72 13.49 -22.31
N GLY A 241 -6.34 12.22 -22.50
CA GLY A 241 -6.23 11.23 -21.44
C GLY A 241 -5.04 11.45 -20.49
N THR A 242 -4.96 10.63 -19.46
CA THR A 242 -3.94 10.75 -18.40
C THR A 242 -3.25 9.41 -18.14
N ILE A 243 -1.93 9.42 -18.06
CA ILE A 243 -1.11 8.35 -17.48
C ILE A 243 -0.64 8.83 -16.11
N ALA A 244 -0.92 8.07 -15.06
CA ALA A 244 -0.46 8.39 -13.72
C ALA A 244 0.34 7.23 -13.12
N TYR A 245 1.36 7.54 -12.31
CA TYR A 245 2.24 6.55 -11.71
C TYR A 245 2.79 7.06 -10.38
N PRO A 246 2.97 6.21 -9.36
CA PRO A 246 3.61 6.63 -8.12
C PRO A 246 5.11 6.88 -8.36
N GLU A 247 5.69 7.83 -7.64
CA GLU A 247 7.13 8.08 -7.66
C GLU A 247 7.91 6.79 -7.36
N GLY A 248 9.05 6.61 -8.04
CA GLY A 248 9.85 5.38 -7.95
C GLY A 248 9.52 4.29 -8.98
N VAL A 249 8.52 4.50 -9.84
CA VAL A 249 8.27 3.58 -10.98
C VAL A 249 9.28 3.87 -12.09
N GLU A 250 10.08 2.87 -12.41
CA GLU A 250 11.07 2.93 -13.48
C GLU A 250 10.87 1.80 -14.53
N PRO A 251 11.14 2.05 -15.80
CA PRO A 251 11.39 3.36 -16.41
C PRO A 251 10.15 4.26 -16.34
N VAL A 252 10.35 5.59 -16.27
CA VAL A 252 9.25 6.56 -16.21
C VAL A 252 8.30 6.35 -17.41
N PRO A 253 6.97 6.21 -17.18
CA PRO A 253 6.01 6.02 -18.26
C PRO A 253 5.97 7.20 -19.23
N ARG A 254 5.78 6.92 -20.53
CA ARG A 254 5.69 7.94 -21.57
C ARG A 254 4.35 7.87 -22.29
N GLY A 255 3.74 9.02 -22.49
CA GLY A 255 2.53 9.19 -23.30
C GLY A 255 2.85 9.72 -24.70
N THR A 256 1.86 9.68 -25.58
CA THR A 256 1.89 10.36 -26.89
C THR A 256 1.53 11.84 -26.78
N ALA A 257 1.70 12.61 -27.84
CA ALA A 257 1.35 14.03 -27.85
C ALA A 257 -0.12 14.27 -27.44
N GLY A 258 -0.33 15.18 -26.49
CA GLY A 258 -1.66 15.49 -25.95
C GLY A 258 -2.14 14.56 -24.84
N VAL A 259 -1.36 13.59 -24.39
CA VAL A 259 -1.59 12.78 -23.18
C VAL A 259 -0.88 13.42 -22.00
N LYS A 260 -1.57 13.57 -20.87
CA LYS A 260 -0.98 14.06 -19.62
C LYS A 260 -0.25 12.92 -18.91
N VAL A 261 1.00 13.13 -18.53
CA VAL A 261 1.76 12.18 -17.71
C VAL A 261 2.04 12.82 -16.35
N ARG A 262 1.67 12.14 -15.26
CA ARG A 262 1.75 12.69 -13.90
C ARG A 262 2.32 11.66 -12.93
N SER A 263 3.35 12.05 -12.17
CA SER A 263 3.71 11.32 -10.96
C SER A 263 2.82 11.74 -9.79
N PHE A 264 2.71 10.88 -8.79
CA PHE A 264 2.04 11.18 -7.53
C PHE A 264 2.70 10.41 -6.38
N ASN A 265 2.56 10.92 -5.18
CA ASN A 265 2.86 10.23 -3.93
C ASN A 265 1.57 9.83 -3.23
N GLY A 266 1.68 8.89 -2.28
CA GLY A 266 0.55 8.54 -1.43
C GLY A 266 0.04 9.76 -0.66
N LEU A 267 -1.27 9.84 -0.49
CA LEU A 267 -1.89 10.86 0.36
C LEU A 267 -1.61 10.56 1.83
N SER A 268 -1.71 11.59 2.65
CA SER A 268 -1.65 11.48 4.11
C SER A 268 -2.73 12.39 4.73
N GLY A 269 -2.97 12.20 6.02
CA GLY A 269 -3.92 13.01 6.76
C GLY A 269 -5.34 12.44 6.82
N PRO A 270 -6.16 12.99 7.73
CA PRO A 270 -7.49 12.48 8.07
C PRO A 270 -8.41 12.29 6.88
N GLU A 271 -8.49 13.28 6.02
CA GLU A 271 -9.37 13.29 4.84
C GLU A 271 -9.07 12.13 3.86
N ALA A 272 -7.79 11.79 3.72
CA ALA A 272 -7.37 10.68 2.87
C ALA A 272 -7.84 9.33 3.43
N PHE A 273 -7.73 9.12 4.74
CA PHE A 273 -8.27 7.95 5.42
C PHE A 273 -9.80 7.87 5.35
N GLU A 274 -10.49 9.00 5.55
CA GLU A 274 -11.96 9.07 5.46
C GLU A 274 -12.43 8.73 4.05
N ARG A 275 -11.79 9.28 3.03
CA ARG A 275 -12.09 8.97 1.63
C ARG A 275 -11.84 7.50 1.29
N LEU A 276 -10.70 6.95 1.72
CA LEU A 276 -10.41 5.53 1.54
C LEU A 276 -11.48 4.66 2.22
N ASN A 277 -11.83 4.96 3.47
CA ASN A 277 -12.87 4.25 4.20
C ASN A 277 -14.23 4.36 3.51
N GLY A 278 -14.59 5.53 3.01
CA GLY A 278 -15.81 5.73 2.23
C GLY A 278 -15.87 4.82 1.01
N LEU A 279 -14.80 4.77 0.22
CA LEU A 279 -14.70 3.90 -0.96
C LEU A 279 -14.71 2.41 -0.57
N VAL A 280 -14.01 2.02 0.49
CA VAL A 280 -13.99 0.63 0.98
C VAL A 280 -15.37 0.19 1.45
N SER A 281 -16.19 1.07 2.01
CA SER A 281 -17.54 0.74 2.53
C SER A 281 -18.61 0.53 1.47
N LEU A 282 -18.37 0.85 0.20
CA LEU A 282 -19.35 0.73 -0.89
C LEU A 282 -19.63 -0.72 -1.34
N GLY A 283 -19.31 -1.71 -0.56
CA GLY A 283 -19.57 -3.14 -0.84
C GLY A 283 -18.40 -4.02 -0.42
N THR A 284 -18.40 -5.27 -0.87
CA THR A 284 -17.31 -6.21 -0.54
C THR A 284 -15.98 -5.70 -1.05
N PHE A 285 -15.01 -5.54 -0.16
CA PHE A 285 -13.64 -5.13 -0.47
C PHE A 285 -12.67 -6.17 0.09
N ARG A 286 -11.61 -6.45 -0.65
CA ARG A 286 -10.63 -7.46 -0.28
C ARG A 286 -9.22 -6.89 -0.38
N VAL A 287 -8.46 -7.06 0.69
CA VAL A 287 -7.02 -6.89 0.64
C VAL A 287 -6.40 -8.28 0.60
N GLU A 288 -5.82 -8.62 -0.55
CA GLU A 288 -5.18 -9.93 -0.73
C GLU A 288 -3.92 -10.02 0.11
N ILE A 289 -3.89 -10.93 1.09
CA ILE A 289 -2.71 -11.23 1.91
C ILE A 289 -2.11 -12.54 1.41
N CYS A 290 -1.03 -12.43 0.65
CA CYS A 290 -0.36 -13.59 0.06
C CYS A 290 0.41 -14.41 1.10
N ARG A 291 1.07 -13.74 2.03
CA ARG A 291 1.88 -14.40 3.06
C ARG A 291 1.98 -13.57 4.33
N THR A 292 1.98 -14.28 5.46
CA THR A 292 2.20 -13.73 6.80
C THR A 292 3.53 -14.20 7.34
N TYR A 293 4.29 -13.30 7.95
CA TYR A 293 5.59 -13.54 8.55
C TYR A 293 5.57 -13.24 10.05
N ARG A 294 6.54 -13.77 10.79
CA ARG A 294 6.89 -13.37 12.16
C ARG A 294 8.00 -12.31 12.12
N LEU A 295 8.27 -11.64 13.23
CA LEU A 295 9.38 -10.68 13.30
C LEU A 295 10.74 -11.31 12.93
N ASP A 296 10.99 -12.53 13.37
CA ASP A 296 12.23 -13.27 13.08
C ASP A 296 12.39 -13.58 11.58
N ASP A 297 11.30 -13.62 10.82
CA ASP A 297 11.28 -13.94 9.39
C ASP A 297 11.45 -12.70 8.49
N LEU A 298 11.55 -11.48 9.07
CA LEU A 298 11.65 -10.25 8.30
C LEU A 298 12.84 -10.20 7.33
N PRO A 299 14.04 -10.76 7.63
CA PRO A 299 15.09 -10.86 6.63
C PRO A 299 14.65 -11.60 5.36
N GLN A 300 13.84 -12.68 5.51
CA GLN A 300 13.28 -13.41 4.38
C GLN A 300 12.15 -12.62 3.70
N ALA A 301 11.27 -11.98 4.47
CA ALA A 301 10.19 -11.16 3.96
C ALA A 301 10.69 -10.01 3.06
N HIS A 302 11.79 -9.35 3.43
CA HIS A 302 12.44 -8.32 2.62
C HIS A 302 13.09 -8.86 1.32
N ARG A 303 13.42 -10.14 1.26
CA ARG A 303 13.81 -10.79 0.00
C ARG A 303 12.61 -11.16 -0.85
N ASP A 304 11.51 -11.56 -0.22
CA ASP A 304 10.33 -12.05 -0.92
C ASP A 304 9.46 -10.91 -1.46
N VAL A 305 9.43 -9.72 -0.81
CA VAL A 305 8.68 -8.56 -1.30
C VAL A 305 9.17 -8.04 -2.66
N LEU A 306 10.41 -8.33 -3.03
CA LEU A 306 11.00 -8.00 -4.33
C LEU A 306 10.73 -9.06 -5.41
N LYS A 307 10.15 -10.19 -5.05
CA LYS A 307 9.78 -11.26 -5.98
C LYS A 307 8.31 -11.15 -6.39
N HIS A 308 7.91 -11.98 -7.36
CA HIS A 308 6.51 -12.11 -7.71
C HIS A 308 5.68 -12.61 -6.52
N HIS A 309 4.67 -11.85 -6.17
CA HIS A 309 3.64 -12.21 -5.19
C HIS A 309 2.32 -11.51 -5.53
N LEU A 310 1.22 -12.01 -5.00
CA LEU A 310 -0.10 -11.41 -5.15
C LEU A 310 -0.40 -10.50 -3.95
N GLY A 311 -1.00 -9.33 -4.19
CA GLY A 311 -1.43 -8.45 -3.11
C GLY A 311 -0.30 -8.06 -2.16
N LYS A 312 -0.49 -8.36 -0.87
CA LYS A 312 0.37 -7.89 0.23
C LYS A 312 1.04 -9.02 0.99
N LEU A 313 2.24 -8.73 1.46
CA LEU A 313 2.92 -9.45 2.52
C LEU A 313 2.70 -8.67 3.83
N ILE A 314 2.49 -9.38 4.92
CA ILE A 314 2.36 -8.78 6.25
C ILE A 314 3.26 -9.48 7.28
N VAL A 315 3.59 -8.78 8.36
CA VAL A 315 4.22 -9.35 9.55
C VAL A 315 3.30 -9.21 10.75
N LYS A 316 3.25 -10.26 11.57
CA LYS A 316 2.54 -10.27 12.88
C LYS A 316 3.55 -10.22 14.02
N PRO A 317 3.71 -9.07 14.71
CA PRO A 317 4.72 -8.93 15.74
C PRO A 317 4.50 -9.81 16.98
N ARG A 318 3.29 -10.33 17.15
CA ARG A 318 2.86 -11.12 18.31
C ARG A 318 2.50 -12.58 17.97
N ALA A 319 2.90 -13.07 16.82
CA ALA A 319 2.66 -14.45 16.39
C ALA A 319 3.73 -15.40 16.93
#